data_cf48d75daa3abf31cb02ac83f1dc70df
#
_entry.id   cf48d75daa3abf31cb02ac83f1dc70df
#
_cell.length_a   1.000
_cell.length_b   1.000
_cell.length_c   1.000
_cell.angle_alpha   90.00
_cell.angle_beta   90.00
_cell.angle_gamma   90.00
#
_symmetry.space_group_name_H-M   'P 1'
#
loop_
_entity.id
_entity.type
_entity.pdbx_description
1 polymer ?
#
loop_
_entity_poly.entity_id
_entity_poly.type
_entity_poly.pdbx_seq_one_letter_code
_entity_poly.pdbx_strand_id
1 'polypeptide(L)'
;MALKVLTVDDSKTIRMIVKKAFKPYECELFEAENGQQGLEVAKKENPGLIVLDITMPVMNGTQMLEKLKGDPELKDTPVIMLTAESGKENVLEIVKMGVTDYMVKPFKGEQLIDRVTKILTLEEKAAAAGEDTSKRYFSMDGDIQILTLPPKVDRPVSVEIEGHLKNKIEAMVNSGIQKIILALHRVTGTNVSLIKLIITIIQECQKADIQVRVVGTPTIRDELKEFQETSEITIDPSMEDAKEKF
;
A
#
# COMPACT_ATOMS: atom_id res chain seq x y z
N MET A 1 1.38 -4.60 -22.81
CA MET A 1 1.23 -5.99 -22.26
C MET A 1 1.51 -5.93 -20.78
N ALA A 2 0.71 -6.61 -19.95
CA ALA A 2 0.94 -6.65 -18.50
C ALA A 2 2.34 -7.21 -18.18
N LEU A 3 3.04 -6.63 -17.22
CA LEU A 3 4.34 -7.11 -16.78
C LEU A 3 4.18 -8.49 -16.11
N LYS A 4 4.88 -9.50 -16.61
CA LYS A 4 4.93 -10.80 -15.95
C LYS A 4 6.01 -10.79 -14.87
N VAL A 5 5.62 -11.09 -13.63
CA VAL A 5 6.51 -11.13 -12.47
C VAL A 5 6.52 -12.54 -11.90
N LEU A 6 7.70 -13.15 -11.78
CA LEU A 6 7.87 -14.44 -11.11
C LEU A 6 8.45 -14.22 -9.72
N THR A 7 7.80 -14.75 -8.68
CA THR A 7 8.36 -14.81 -7.32
C THR A 7 8.75 -16.25 -6.99
N VAL A 8 9.98 -16.45 -6.56
CA VAL A 8 10.54 -17.77 -6.20
C VAL A 8 11.06 -17.71 -4.78
N ASP A 9 10.35 -18.34 -3.86
CA ASP A 9 10.64 -18.34 -2.41
C ASP A 9 9.91 -19.52 -1.77
N ASP A 10 10.55 -20.29 -0.90
CA ASP A 10 9.91 -21.43 -0.21
C ASP A 10 8.88 -20.97 0.82
N SER A 11 9.02 -19.74 1.34
CA SER A 11 8.09 -19.12 2.27
C SER A 11 6.83 -18.58 1.60
N LYS A 12 5.70 -19.22 1.83
CA LYS A 12 4.38 -18.72 1.39
C LYS A 12 4.11 -17.28 1.85
N THR A 13 4.62 -16.91 3.04
CA THR A 13 4.45 -15.55 3.59
C THR A 13 5.17 -14.51 2.72
N ILE A 14 6.38 -14.78 2.27
CA ILE A 14 7.13 -13.88 1.40
C ILE A 14 6.43 -13.78 0.03
N ARG A 15 6.03 -14.89 -0.57
CA ARG A 15 5.27 -14.87 -1.84
C ARG A 15 4.00 -14.04 -1.71
N MET A 16 3.29 -14.13 -0.57
CA MET A 16 2.12 -13.28 -0.29
C MET A 16 2.46 -11.78 -0.16
N ILE A 17 3.61 -11.43 0.45
CA ILE A 17 4.05 -10.03 0.54
C ILE A 17 4.32 -9.49 -0.87
N VAL A 18 5.05 -10.23 -1.70
CA VAL A 18 5.32 -9.87 -3.10
C VAL A 18 4.00 -9.71 -3.86
N LYS A 19 3.10 -10.69 -3.78
CA LYS A 19 1.79 -10.66 -4.44
C LYS A 19 0.95 -9.44 -4.05
N LYS A 20 0.94 -9.08 -2.76
CA LYS A 20 0.23 -7.89 -2.27
C LYS A 20 0.88 -6.61 -2.77
N ALA A 21 2.21 -6.54 -2.85
CA ALA A 21 2.93 -5.38 -3.33
C ALA A 21 2.60 -5.05 -4.79
N PHE A 22 2.49 -6.07 -5.65
CA PHE A 22 2.17 -5.89 -7.07
C PHE A 22 0.67 -5.79 -7.38
N LYS A 23 -0.21 -5.99 -6.40
CA LYS A 23 -1.67 -5.94 -6.60
C LYS A 23 -2.18 -4.66 -7.28
N PRO A 24 -1.65 -3.45 -6.95
CA PRO A 24 -2.08 -2.20 -7.58
C PRO A 24 -1.65 -2.04 -9.05
N TYR A 25 -0.71 -2.86 -9.53
CA TYR A 25 -0.08 -2.68 -10.85
C TYR A 25 -0.60 -3.69 -11.88
N GLU A 26 -0.54 -3.31 -13.17
CA GLU A 26 -0.87 -4.17 -14.32
C GLU A 26 0.17 -5.27 -14.49
N CYS A 27 0.13 -6.25 -13.57
CA CYS A 27 1.09 -7.35 -13.50
C CYS A 27 0.36 -8.70 -13.47
N GLU A 28 0.95 -9.67 -14.14
CA GLU A 28 0.62 -11.09 -14.03
C GLU A 28 1.66 -11.77 -13.15
N LEU A 29 1.21 -12.39 -12.04
CA LEU A 29 2.10 -12.94 -11.01
C LEU A 29 2.13 -14.46 -11.08
N PHE A 30 3.36 -14.99 -11.16
CA PHE A 30 3.68 -16.41 -11.10
C PHE A 30 4.46 -16.69 -9.82
N GLU A 31 4.25 -17.87 -9.24
CA GLU A 31 4.86 -18.29 -7.98
C GLU A 31 5.58 -19.63 -8.16
N ALA A 32 6.73 -19.79 -7.51
CA ALA A 32 7.44 -21.06 -7.39
C ALA A 32 8.03 -21.20 -5.98
N GLU A 33 8.18 -22.43 -5.50
CA GLU A 33 8.62 -22.73 -4.13
C GLU A 33 10.11 -23.14 -4.04
N ASN A 34 10.79 -23.28 -5.17
CA ASN A 34 12.20 -23.58 -5.24
C ASN A 34 12.76 -23.19 -6.63
N GLY A 35 14.07 -23.17 -6.77
CA GLY A 35 14.73 -22.76 -8.00
C GLY A 35 14.43 -23.65 -9.21
N GLN A 36 14.16 -24.94 -9.00
CA GLN A 36 13.81 -25.85 -10.11
C GLN A 36 12.47 -25.47 -10.73
N GLN A 37 11.44 -25.35 -9.90
CA GLN A 37 10.11 -24.88 -10.35
C GLN A 37 10.21 -23.47 -10.94
N GLY A 38 11.02 -22.60 -10.32
CA GLY A 38 11.27 -21.25 -10.81
C GLY A 38 11.79 -21.22 -12.23
N LEU A 39 12.77 -22.09 -12.58
CA LEU A 39 13.29 -22.21 -13.94
C LEU A 39 12.24 -22.72 -14.94
N GLU A 40 11.45 -23.70 -14.54
CA GLU A 40 10.37 -24.24 -15.39
C GLU A 40 9.34 -23.15 -15.73
N VAL A 41 8.92 -22.39 -14.71
CA VAL A 41 7.99 -21.26 -14.88
C VAL A 41 8.64 -20.14 -15.69
N ALA A 42 9.90 -19.78 -15.44
CA ALA A 42 10.62 -18.75 -16.18
C ALA A 42 10.69 -19.07 -17.68
N LYS A 43 11.03 -20.30 -18.05
CA LYS A 43 11.08 -20.75 -19.44
C LYS A 43 9.72 -20.72 -20.13
N LYS A 44 8.66 -21.10 -19.42
CA LYS A 44 7.31 -21.15 -19.96
C LYS A 44 6.70 -19.76 -20.14
N GLU A 45 6.85 -18.89 -19.14
CA GLU A 45 6.13 -17.63 -19.06
C GLU A 45 6.96 -16.42 -19.53
N ASN A 46 8.28 -16.55 -19.63
CA ASN A 46 9.23 -15.49 -20.00
C ASN A 46 8.98 -14.20 -19.22
N PRO A 47 9.19 -14.21 -17.87
CA PRO A 47 8.86 -13.08 -17.02
C PRO A 47 9.74 -11.87 -17.32
N GLY A 48 9.17 -10.65 -17.17
CA GLY A 48 9.91 -9.40 -17.28
C GLY A 48 10.61 -8.99 -15.97
N LEU A 49 10.33 -9.71 -14.86
CA LEU A 49 10.98 -9.53 -13.56
C LEU A 49 10.94 -10.83 -12.76
N ILE A 50 12.04 -11.15 -12.09
CA ILE A 50 12.12 -12.27 -11.14
C ILE A 50 12.51 -11.74 -9.77
N VAL A 51 11.72 -12.07 -8.74
CA VAL A 51 12.04 -11.87 -7.32
C VAL A 51 12.42 -13.23 -6.75
N LEU A 52 13.69 -13.39 -6.36
CA LEU A 52 14.30 -14.70 -6.13
C LEU A 52 14.93 -14.79 -4.74
N ASP A 53 14.46 -15.69 -3.91
CA ASP A 53 15.12 -16.01 -2.63
C ASP A 53 16.44 -16.76 -2.85
N ILE A 54 17.43 -16.50 -2.01
CA ILE A 54 18.72 -17.21 -2.02
C ILE A 54 18.58 -18.61 -1.44
N THR A 55 17.93 -18.74 -0.29
CA THR A 55 17.93 -19.98 0.50
C THR A 55 16.65 -20.77 0.31
N MET A 56 16.67 -21.76 -0.54
CA MET A 56 15.54 -22.63 -0.82
C MET A 56 15.95 -24.10 -0.93
N PRO A 57 15.06 -25.05 -0.68
CA PRO A 57 15.31 -26.48 -0.87
C PRO A 57 15.39 -26.83 -2.37
N VAL A 58 15.92 -28.01 -2.69
CA VAL A 58 16.03 -28.61 -4.03
C VAL A 58 17.06 -27.87 -4.89
N MET A 59 16.81 -26.63 -5.24
CA MET A 59 17.71 -25.73 -5.95
C MET A 59 17.61 -24.34 -5.31
N ASN A 60 18.74 -23.85 -4.84
CA ASN A 60 18.83 -22.52 -4.23
C ASN A 60 18.81 -21.40 -5.28
N GLY A 61 18.66 -20.13 -4.83
CA GLY A 61 18.55 -18.99 -5.73
C GLY A 61 19.82 -18.71 -6.54
N THR A 62 21.00 -18.94 -5.98
CA THR A 62 22.28 -18.73 -6.70
C THR A 62 22.42 -19.72 -7.85
N GLN A 63 22.09 -20.99 -7.63
CA GLN A 63 22.07 -22.01 -8.67
C GLN A 63 21.04 -21.72 -9.77
N MET A 64 19.87 -21.23 -9.37
CA MET A 64 18.84 -20.81 -10.33
C MET A 64 19.33 -19.62 -11.15
N LEU A 65 19.91 -18.61 -10.52
CA LEU A 65 20.45 -17.41 -11.19
C LEU A 65 21.53 -17.78 -12.22
N GLU A 66 22.46 -18.65 -11.87
CA GLU A 66 23.50 -19.13 -12.79
C GLU A 66 22.88 -19.73 -14.06
N LYS A 67 21.84 -20.56 -13.89
CA LYS A 67 21.14 -21.17 -15.03
C LYS A 67 20.32 -20.14 -15.84
N LEU A 68 19.70 -19.16 -15.19
CA LEU A 68 19.04 -18.05 -15.87
C LEU A 68 20.01 -17.24 -16.72
N LYS A 69 21.19 -16.89 -16.17
CA LYS A 69 22.21 -16.12 -16.88
C LYS A 69 22.90 -16.91 -17.99
N GLY A 70 22.87 -18.22 -17.92
CA GLY A 70 23.32 -19.12 -18.99
C GLY A 70 22.31 -19.37 -20.11
N ASP A 71 21.04 -19.00 -19.91
CA ASP A 71 19.98 -19.19 -20.89
C ASP A 71 19.85 -17.96 -21.80
N PRO A 72 20.00 -18.09 -23.12
CA PRO A 72 19.96 -16.96 -24.06
C PRO A 72 18.66 -16.14 -24.01
N GLU A 73 17.54 -16.79 -23.69
CA GLU A 73 16.22 -16.13 -23.63
C GLU A 73 15.96 -15.42 -22.30
N LEU A 74 16.59 -15.89 -21.21
CA LEU A 74 16.33 -15.42 -19.85
C LEU A 74 17.46 -14.58 -19.25
N LYS A 75 18.66 -14.59 -19.85
CA LYS A 75 19.87 -13.94 -19.29
C LYS A 75 19.71 -12.45 -19.01
N ASP A 76 18.89 -11.76 -19.81
CA ASP A 76 18.67 -10.32 -19.71
C ASP A 76 17.49 -9.98 -18.80
N THR A 77 16.75 -10.99 -18.31
CA THR A 77 15.65 -10.77 -17.36
C THR A 77 16.18 -10.14 -16.06
N PRO A 78 15.60 -9.01 -15.61
CA PRO A 78 15.94 -8.41 -14.34
C PRO A 78 15.63 -9.36 -13.17
N VAL A 79 16.59 -9.49 -12.24
CA VAL A 79 16.45 -10.31 -11.04
C VAL A 79 16.73 -9.47 -9.81
N ILE A 80 15.78 -9.46 -8.87
CA ILE A 80 15.98 -8.94 -7.52
C ILE A 80 16.17 -10.13 -6.58
N MET A 81 17.34 -10.23 -5.95
CA MET A 81 17.62 -11.28 -4.99
C MET A 81 17.13 -10.91 -3.60
N LEU A 82 16.45 -11.83 -2.92
CA LEU A 82 16.07 -11.70 -1.52
C LEU A 82 17.11 -12.47 -0.66
N THR A 83 17.65 -11.83 0.36
CA THR A 83 18.67 -12.43 1.24
C THR A 83 18.34 -12.23 2.71
N ALA A 84 18.64 -13.20 3.55
CA ALA A 84 18.61 -13.05 5.01
C ALA A 84 19.89 -12.40 5.55
N GLU A 85 20.94 -12.30 4.74
CA GLU A 85 22.27 -11.84 5.13
C GLU A 85 22.51 -10.38 4.73
N SER A 86 22.99 -9.57 5.66
CA SER A 86 23.33 -8.16 5.46
C SER A 86 24.86 -7.90 5.33
N GLY A 87 25.67 -8.96 5.29
CA GLY A 87 27.12 -8.85 5.21
C GLY A 87 27.62 -8.31 3.86
N LYS A 88 28.55 -7.33 3.90
CA LYS A 88 29.09 -6.69 2.68
C LYS A 88 29.75 -7.68 1.70
N GLU A 89 30.36 -8.74 2.20
CA GLU A 89 31.05 -9.74 1.37
C GLU A 89 30.06 -10.56 0.52
N ASN A 90 28.97 -11.02 1.13
CA ASN A 90 27.91 -11.77 0.44
C ASN A 90 27.18 -10.92 -0.62
N VAL A 91 26.99 -9.63 -0.34
CA VAL A 91 26.40 -8.69 -1.28
C VAL A 91 27.27 -8.53 -2.54
N LEU A 92 28.58 -8.42 -2.38
CA LEU A 92 29.50 -8.32 -3.52
C LEU A 92 29.50 -9.58 -4.40
N GLU A 93 29.35 -10.76 -3.81
CA GLU A 93 29.22 -12.01 -4.57
C GLU A 93 27.93 -12.03 -5.39
N ILE A 94 26.80 -11.68 -4.78
CA ILE A 94 25.50 -11.61 -5.45
C ILE A 94 25.54 -10.63 -6.62
N VAL A 95 26.12 -9.45 -6.44
CA VAL A 95 26.27 -8.44 -7.51
C VAL A 95 27.14 -8.96 -8.66
N LYS A 96 28.24 -9.66 -8.39
CA LYS A 96 29.11 -10.28 -9.42
C LYS A 96 28.38 -11.33 -10.24
N MET A 97 27.35 -11.97 -9.71
CA MET A 97 26.54 -12.96 -10.43
C MET A 97 25.57 -12.33 -11.44
N GLY A 98 25.53 -11.01 -11.58
CA GLY A 98 24.72 -10.32 -12.58
C GLY A 98 23.26 -10.12 -12.18
N VAL A 99 22.96 -10.00 -10.87
CA VAL A 99 21.65 -9.54 -10.38
C VAL A 99 21.46 -8.07 -10.71
N THR A 100 20.21 -7.68 -10.90
CA THR A 100 19.85 -6.27 -11.13
C THR A 100 19.82 -5.47 -9.83
N ASP A 101 19.29 -6.08 -8.76
CA ASP A 101 19.29 -5.51 -7.42
C ASP A 101 19.15 -6.62 -6.36
N TYR A 102 19.30 -6.27 -5.10
CA TYR A 102 19.09 -7.20 -3.97
C TYR A 102 18.31 -6.52 -2.83
N MET A 103 17.68 -7.31 -1.98
CA MET A 103 16.93 -6.83 -0.82
C MET A 103 17.13 -7.76 0.37
N VAL A 104 17.36 -7.16 1.56
CA VAL A 104 17.53 -7.89 2.82
C VAL A 104 16.17 -8.16 3.47
N LYS A 105 15.94 -9.40 3.88
CA LYS A 105 14.79 -9.81 4.70
C LYS A 105 15.02 -9.43 6.18
N PRO A 106 13.98 -8.98 6.92
CA PRO A 106 12.60 -8.77 6.48
C PRO A 106 12.41 -7.44 5.75
N PHE A 107 11.50 -7.41 4.78
CA PHE A 107 11.17 -6.22 4.00
C PHE A 107 9.65 -5.98 3.94
N LYS A 108 9.27 -4.74 3.60
CA LYS A 108 7.89 -4.37 3.30
C LYS A 108 7.64 -4.35 1.80
N GLY A 109 6.39 -4.60 1.37
CA GLY A 109 6.02 -4.56 -0.04
C GLY A 109 6.35 -3.23 -0.73
N GLU A 110 6.18 -2.10 -0.05
CA GLU A 110 6.54 -0.75 -0.53
C GLU A 110 8.02 -0.65 -0.90
N GLN A 111 8.91 -1.18 -0.06
CA GLN A 111 10.36 -1.19 -0.31
C GLN A 111 10.72 -2.01 -1.55
N LEU A 112 9.98 -3.09 -1.82
CA LEU A 112 10.15 -3.88 -3.03
C LEU A 112 9.73 -3.07 -4.26
N ILE A 113 8.58 -2.41 -4.20
CA ILE A 113 8.09 -1.57 -5.31
C ILE A 113 9.06 -0.41 -5.59
N ASP A 114 9.59 0.26 -4.56
CA ASP A 114 10.60 1.31 -4.71
C ASP A 114 11.87 0.83 -5.45
N ARG A 115 12.23 -0.44 -5.30
CA ARG A 115 13.35 -1.05 -6.04
C ARG A 115 12.96 -1.36 -7.48
N VAL A 116 11.79 -1.95 -7.66
CA VAL A 116 11.28 -2.33 -8.99
C VAL A 116 11.10 -1.10 -9.88
N THR A 117 10.58 0.01 -9.36
CA THR A 117 10.38 1.26 -10.12
C THR A 117 11.67 1.92 -10.59
N LYS A 118 12.82 1.59 -9.98
CA LYS A 118 14.14 2.02 -10.44
C LYS A 118 14.66 1.17 -11.61
N ILE A 119 14.12 -0.03 -11.78
CA ILE A 119 14.56 -1.02 -12.78
C ILE A 119 13.59 -0.99 -13.97
N LEU A 120 12.29 -0.94 -13.69
CA LEU A 120 11.21 -1.07 -14.67
C LEU A 120 10.12 -0.03 -14.40
N THR A 121 9.46 0.43 -15.46
CA THR A 121 8.24 1.21 -15.33
C THR A 121 7.09 0.28 -14.94
N LEU A 122 6.46 0.52 -13.79
CA LEU A 122 5.23 -0.15 -13.38
C LEU A 122 4.04 0.69 -13.83
N GLU A 123 3.18 0.12 -14.64
CA GLU A 123 1.87 0.72 -14.95
C GLU A 123 0.92 0.37 -13.81
N GLU A 124 0.40 1.39 -13.13
CA GLU A 124 -0.69 1.16 -12.20
C GLU A 124 -1.90 0.65 -12.99
N LYS A 125 -2.58 -0.33 -12.44
CA LYS A 125 -3.87 -0.74 -13.00
C LYS A 125 -4.69 0.53 -13.16
N ALA A 126 -4.99 0.90 -14.41
CA ALA A 126 -6.03 1.87 -14.66
C ALA A 126 -7.18 1.41 -13.79
N ALA A 127 -7.55 2.23 -12.78
CA ALA A 127 -8.47 1.81 -11.74
C ALA A 127 -9.57 0.99 -12.41
N ALA A 128 -9.42 -0.33 -12.34
CA ALA A 128 -10.49 -1.20 -12.78
C ALA A 128 -11.69 -0.61 -12.07
N ALA A 129 -12.74 -0.33 -12.80
CA ALA A 129 -14.02 0.12 -12.29
C ALA A 129 -14.64 -1.00 -11.42
N GLY A 130 -13.90 -1.46 -10.47
CA GLY A 130 -14.29 -2.10 -9.25
C GLY A 130 -14.36 -0.98 -8.26
N GLU A 131 -15.57 -0.58 -7.98
CA GLU A 131 -16.04 0.39 -6.99
C GLU A 131 -14.90 1.19 -6.38
N ASP A 132 -14.77 2.45 -6.79
CA ASP A 132 -13.89 3.43 -6.13
C ASP A 132 -14.18 3.30 -4.64
N THR A 133 -13.37 2.48 -3.93
CA THR A 133 -13.62 2.16 -2.51
C THR A 133 -13.58 3.43 -1.68
N SER A 134 -12.96 4.50 -2.21
CA SER A 134 -13.04 5.83 -1.61
C SER A 134 -14.48 6.33 -1.58
N LYS A 135 -15.35 5.98 -2.55
CA LYS A 135 -16.77 6.35 -2.56
C LYS A 135 -17.57 5.77 -1.39
N ARG A 136 -17.06 4.73 -0.73
CA ARG A 136 -17.66 4.21 0.51
C ARG A 136 -17.55 5.20 1.65
N TYR A 137 -16.50 6.01 1.64
CA TYR A 137 -16.18 6.94 2.72
C TYR A 137 -16.33 8.38 2.29
N PHE A 138 -15.97 8.73 1.06
CA PHE A 138 -15.91 10.09 0.56
C PHE A 138 -17.06 10.38 -0.40
N SER A 139 -17.80 11.46 -0.12
CA SER A 139 -18.85 12.01 -0.98
C SER A 139 -18.74 13.53 -1.06
N MET A 140 -19.38 14.13 -2.06
CA MET A 140 -19.44 15.58 -2.22
C MET A 140 -20.84 16.09 -1.91
N ASP A 141 -20.92 17.26 -1.31
CA ASP A 141 -22.16 18.01 -1.13
C ASP A 141 -21.88 19.51 -1.41
N GLY A 142 -22.21 19.93 -2.64
CA GLY A 142 -21.81 21.25 -3.15
C GLY A 142 -20.28 21.39 -3.23
N ASP A 143 -19.72 22.37 -2.52
CA ASP A 143 -18.31 22.68 -2.39
C ASP A 143 -17.64 22.03 -1.16
N ILE A 144 -18.36 21.13 -0.47
CA ILE A 144 -17.89 20.48 0.76
C ILE A 144 -17.61 19.00 0.49
N GLN A 145 -16.39 18.56 0.81
CA GLN A 145 -16.07 17.13 0.86
C GLN A 145 -16.60 16.53 2.14
N ILE A 146 -17.26 15.38 2.07
CA ILE A 146 -17.73 14.65 3.23
C ILE A 146 -16.95 13.35 3.34
N LEU A 147 -16.37 13.09 4.51
CA LEU A 147 -15.77 11.81 4.88
C LEU A 147 -16.64 11.16 5.95
N THR A 148 -17.38 10.11 5.60
CA THR A 148 -18.23 9.36 6.52
C THR A 148 -17.51 8.11 7.01
N LEU A 149 -17.28 8.00 8.31
CA LEU A 149 -16.68 6.82 8.91
C LEU A 149 -17.70 5.70 9.12
N PRO A 150 -17.29 4.42 8.93
CA PRO A 150 -18.16 3.27 9.16
C PRO A 150 -18.44 3.06 10.65
N PRO A 151 -19.42 2.21 11.01
CA PRO A 151 -19.80 1.96 12.41
C PRO A 151 -18.65 1.50 13.30
N LYS A 152 -17.71 0.74 12.74
CA LYS A 152 -16.50 0.27 13.44
C LYS A 152 -15.27 0.65 12.64
N VAL A 153 -14.35 1.34 13.29
CA VAL A 153 -13.06 1.73 12.73
C VAL A 153 -11.97 0.93 13.44
N ASP A 154 -11.56 -0.16 12.84
CA ASP A 154 -10.40 -0.95 13.28
C ASP A 154 -9.15 -0.58 12.46
N ARG A 155 -8.02 -1.21 12.77
CA ARG A 155 -6.75 -0.90 12.10
C ARG A 155 -6.78 -1.12 10.57
N PRO A 156 -7.36 -2.19 10.00
CA PRO A 156 -7.50 -2.34 8.55
C PRO A 156 -8.29 -1.20 7.91
N VAL A 157 -9.41 -0.80 8.52
CA VAL A 157 -10.28 0.29 8.03
C VAL A 157 -9.56 1.64 8.10
N SER A 158 -8.83 1.93 9.21
CA SER A 158 -8.09 3.18 9.30
C SER A 158 -6.99 3.28 8.24
N VAL A 159 -6.25 2.19 7.99
CA VAL A 159 -5.21 2.15 6.95
C VAL A 159 -5.81 2.33 5.54
N GLU A 160 -6.98 1.75 5.25
CA GLU A 160 -7.67 1.93 3.97
C GLU A 160 -8.08 3.40 3.76
N ILE A 161 -8.67 4.04 4.78
CA ILE A 161 -9.09 5.45 4.72
C ILE A 161 -7.87 6.37 4.60
N GLU A 162 -6.81 6.15 5.37
CA GLU A 162 -5.56 6.91 5.29
C GLU A 162 -4.92 6.81 3.90
N GLY A 163 -4.96 5.63 3.27
CA GLY A 163 -4.48 5.41 1.90
C GLY A 163 -5.22 6.25 0.85
N HIS A 164 -6.53 6.49 1.05
CA HIS A 164 -7.32 7.35 0.16
C HIS A 164 -7.21 8.84 0.49
N LEU A 165 -6.94 9.18 1.76
CA LEU A 165 -6.97 10.54 2.27
C LEU A 165 -6.02 11.47 1.53
N LYS A 166 -4.77 11.05 1.32
CA LYS A 166 -3.76 11.86 0.66
C LYS A 166 -4.18 12.25 -0.76
N ASN A 167 -4.61 11.28 -1.56
CA ASN A 167 -5.07 11.51 -2.93
C ASN A 167 -6.33 12.41 -2.95
N LYS A 168 -7.23 12.27 -1.97
CA LYS A 168 -8.42 13.12 -1.84
C LYS A 168 -8.06 14.55 -1.47
N ILE A 169 -7.15 14.77 -0.54
CA ILE A 169 -6.65 16.10 -0.18
C ILE A 169 -5.98 16.78 -1.40
N GLU A 170 -5.14 16.08 -2.13
CA GLU A 170 -4.53 16.59 -3.36
C GLU A 170 -5.59 16.98 -4.41
N ALA A 171 -6.60 16.13 -4.59
CA ALA A 171 -7.72 16.42 -5.50
C ALA A 171 -8.54 17.64 -5.05
N MET A 172 -8.78 17.80 -3.74
CA MET A 172 -9.46 18.97 -3.16
C MET A 172 -8.69 20.25 -3.43
N VAL A 173 -7.38 20.26 -3.15
CA VAL A 173 -6.50 21.42 -3.42
C VAL A 173 -6.50 21.79 -4.89
N ASN A 174 -6.36 20.81 -5.78
CA ASN A 174 -6.36 21.03 -7.23
C ASN A 174 -7.71 21.56 -7.77
N SER A 175 -8.81 21.25 -7.09
CA SER A 175 -10.17 21.68 -7.43
C SER A 175 -10.62 22.94 -6.68
N GLY A 176 -9.78 23.51 -5.81
CA GLY A 176 -10.12 24.68 -5.00
C GLY A 176 -11.12 24.40 -3.87
N ILE A 177 -11.29 23.13 -3.47
CA ILE A 177 -12.18 22.73 -2.38
C ILE A 177 -11.43 22.87 -1.06
N GLN A 178 -11.89 23.75 -0.18
CA GLN A 178 -11.21 24.06 1.09
C GLN A 178 -12.01 23.63 2.32
N LYS A 179 -13.09 22.87 2.14
CA LYS A 179 -14.00 22.48 3.22
C LYS A 179 -14.19 20.98 3.26
N ILE A 180 -14.06 20.38 4.45
CA ILE A 180 -14.34 18.96 4.69
C ILE A 180 -15.12 18.75 5.97
N ILE A 181 -16.12 17.88 5.92
CA ILE A 181 -16.86 17.41 7.10
C ILE A 181 -16.46 15.97 7.38
N LEU A 182 -15.94 15.71 8.58
CA LEU A 182 -15.72 14.37 9.12
C LEU A 182 -16.98 13.91 9.85
N ALA A 183 -17.73 13.01 9.25
CA ALA A 183 -19.01 12.53 9.76
C ALA A 183 -18.83 11.23 10.57
N LEU A 184 -19.02 11.32 11.89
CA LEU A 184 -18.94 10.23 12.86
C LEU A 184 -20.31 9.70 13.30
N HIS A 185 -21.40 10.15 12.69
CA HIS A 185 -22.77 9.80 13.10
C HIS A 185 -23.09 8.30 13.01
N ARG A 186 -22.33 7.53 12.22
CA ARG A 186 -22.47 6.07 12.10
C ARG A 186 -21.59 5.30 13.06
N VAL A 187 -20.59 5.94 13.67
CA VAL A 187 -19.64 5.29 14.57
C VAL A 187 -20.34 4.89 15.87
N THR A 188 -20.12 3.67 16.32
CA THR A 188 -20.82 3.09 17.47
C THR A 188 -20.00 3.05 18.75
N GLY A 189 -18.73 3.47 18.71
CA GLY A 189 -17.85 3.53 19.88
C GLY A 189 -16.44 3.95 19.51
N THR A 190 -15.70 4.41 20.49
CA THR A 190 -14.32 4.89 20.32
C THR A 190 -13.27 3.79 20.59
N ASN A 191 -12.15 3.89 19.88
CA ASN A 191 -10.98 3.07 20.10
C ASN A 191 -9.71 3.79 19.59
N VAL A 192 -8.54 3.27 19.91
CA VAL A 192 -7.26 3.87 19.55
C VAL A 192 -7.09 4.09 18.03
N SER A 193 -7.62 3.18 17.19
CA SER A 193 -7.54 3.32 15.73
C SER A 193 -8.37 4.50 15.22
N LEU A 194 -9.58 4.68 15.75
CA LEU A 194 -10.45 5.82 15.44
C LEU A 194 -9.81 7.14 15.86
N ILE A 195 -9.30 7.21 17.10
CA ILE A 195 -8.68 8.43 17.63
C ILE A 195 -7.50 8.86 16.75
N LYS A 196 -6.59 7.92 16.46
CA LYS A 196 -5.44 8.18 15.57
C LYS A 196 -5.88 8.64 14.19
N LEU A 197 -6.89 8.01 13.61
CA LEU A 197 -7.42 8.37 12.30
C LEU A 197 -7.98 9.79 12.29
N ILE A 198 -8.78 10.18 13.30
CA ILE A 198 -9.33 11.55 13.44
C ILE A 198 -8.20 12.58 13.49
N ILE A 199 -7.19 12.34 14.33
CA ILE A 199 -6.03 13.23 14.46
C ILE A 199 -5.29 13.36 13.13
N THR A 200 -5.01 12.23 12.46
CA THR A 200 -4.34 12.21 11.15
C THR A 200 -5.12 13.02 10.12
N ILE A 201 -6.45 12.83 10.02
CA ILE A 201 -7.30 13.58 9.08
C ILE A 201 -7.21 15.08 9.34
N ILE A 202 -7.35 15.51 10.59
CA ILE A 202 -7.30 16.93 10.96
C ILE A 202 -5.92 17.52 10.62
N GLN A 203 -4.84 16.83 10.96
CA GLN A 203 -3.48 17.29 10.69
C GLN A 203 -3.18 17.41 9.20
N GLU A 204 -3.56 16.42 8.40
CA GLU A 204 -3.34 16.45 6.94
C GLU A 204 -4.16 17.56 6.27
N CYS A 205 -5.40 17.77 6.71
CA CYS A 205 -6.24 18.87 6.21
C CYS A 205 -5.66 20.25 6.61
N GLN A 206 -5.18 20.42 7.85
CA GLN A 206 -4.54 21.66 8.29
C GLN A 206 -3.28 21.98 7.50
N LYS A 207 -2.44 21.00 7.17
CA LYS A 207 -1.25 21.19 6.31
C LYS A 207 -1.63 21.67 4.91
N ALA A 208 -2.80 21.32 4.42
CA ALA A 208 -3.31 21.68 3.10
C ALA A 208 -4.21 22.94 3.10
N ASP A 209 -4.32 23.65 4.23
CA ASP A 209 -5.20 24.80 4.42
C ASP A 209 -6.69 24.49 4.15
N ILE A 210 -7.12 23.30 4.54
CA ILE A 210 -8.51 22.83 4.42
C ILE A 210 -9.18 22.94 5.78
N GLN A 211 -10.33 23.61 5.83
CA GLN A 211 -11.16 23.74 7.02
C GLN A 211 -11.88 22.42 7.32
N VAL A 212 -11.75 21.95 8.56
CA VAL A 212 -12.36 20.69 9.01
C VAL A 212 -13.45 20.94 10.02
N ARG A 213 -14.63 20.38 9.78
CA ARG A 213 -15.70 20.29 10.78
C ARG A 213 -15.95 18.83 11.11
N VAL A 214 -16.25 18.54 12.37
CA VAL A 214 -16.53 17.17 12.82
C VAL A 214 -17.98 17.09 13.27
N VAL A 215 -18.72 16.12 12.76
CA VAL A 215 -20.12 15.86 13.11
C VAL A 215 -20.22 14.51 13.80
N GLY A 216 -20.91 14.45 14.94
CA GLY A 216 -21.05 13.21 15.69
C GLY A 216 -22.25 13.20 16.65
N THR A 217 -22.58 12.00 17.13
CA THR A 217 -23.59 11.82 18.15
C THR A 217 -23.12 12.36 19.52
N PRO A 218 -24.05 12.71 20.44
CA PRO A 218 -23.67 13.10 21.79
C PRO A 218 -22.77 12.07 22.49
N THR A 219 -23.03 10.78 22.29
CA THR A 219 -22.23 9.68 22.86
C THR A 219 -20.78 9.73 22.36
N ILE A 220 -20.57 9.82 21.04
CA ILE A 220 -19.23 9.88 20.46
C ILE A 220 -18.49 11.16 20.88
N ARG A 221 -19.22 12.29 20.98
CA ARG A 221 -18.65 13.54 21.48
C ARG A 221 -18.13 13.40 22.91
N ASP A 222 -18.93 12.78 23.79
CA ASP A 222 -18.59 12.66 25.20
C ASP A 222 -17.42 11.65 25.38
N GLU A 223 -17.43 10.54 24.65
CA GLU A 223 -16.32 9.58 24.62
C GLU A 223 -15.00 10.20 24.10
N LEU A 224 -15.05 11.02 23.03
CA LEU A 224 -13.85 11.65 22.48
C LEU A 224 -13.26 12.72 23.40
N LYS A 225 -14.04 13.32 24.28
CA LYS A 225 -13.55 14.26 25.31
C LYS A 225 -12.76 13.59 26.42
N GLU A 226 -12.89 12.28 26.62
CA GLU A 226 -12.12 11.53 27.59
C GLU A 226 -10.63 11.37 27.19
N PHE A 227 -10.31 11.59 25.91
CA PHE A 227 -8.96 11.48 25.39
C PHE A 227 -8.34 12.87 25.22
N GLN A 228 -7.16 13.07 25.81
CA GLN A 228 -6.45 14.35 25.79
C GLN A 228 -6.23 14.88 24.35
N GLU A 229 -5.94 13.99 23.41
CA GLU A 229 -5.63 14.34 22.02
C GLU A 229 -6.84 14.82 21.22
N THR A 230 -8.06 14.50 21.66
CA THR A 230 -9.30 14.86 20.95
C THR A 230 -10.24 15.73 21.79
N SER A 231 -9.87 16.06 23.03
CA SER A 231 -10.70 16.83 23.97
C SER A 231 -11.04 18.24 23.47
N GLU A 232 -10.18 18.87 22.68
CA GLU A 232 -10.38 20.21 22.12
C GLU A 232 -11.15 20.21 20.79
N ILE A 233 -11.44 19.03 20.21
CA ILE A 233 -12.17 18.95 18.94
C ILE A 233 -13.64 19.34 19.16
N THR A 234 -14.07 20.40 18.46
CA THR A 234 -15.48 20.79 18.44
C THR A 234 -16.27 19.84 17.55
N ILE A 235 -17.31 19.21 18.11
CA ILE A 235 -18.17 18.28 17.39
C ILE A 235 -19.56 18.90 17.25
N ASP A 236 -19.96 19.09 16.00
CA ASP A 236 -21.27 19.61 15.66
C ASP A 236 -22.36 18.52 15.77
N PRO A 237 -23.56 18.83 16.19
CA PRO A 237 -24.60 17.83 16.40
C PRO A 237 -25.25 17.35 15.10
N SER A 238 -25.19 18.15 14.04
CA SER A 238 -25.79 17.82 12.75
C SER A 238 -24.89 18.24 11.55
N MET A 239 -25.21 17.72 10.38
CA MET A 239 -24.55 18.12 9.13
C MET A 239 -24.89 19.56 8.75
N GLU A 240 -26.11 19.99 9.02
CA GLU A 240 -26.60 21.36 8.78
C GLU A 240 -25.81 22.36 9.62
N ASP A 241 -25.71 22.11 10.94
CA ASP A 241 -24.92 22.98 11.85
C ASP A 241 -23.44 23.09 11.41
N ALA A 242 -22.86 21.98 10.94
CA ALA A 242 -21.48 21.98 10.47
C ALA A 242 -21.31 22.81 9.18
N LYS A 243 -22.28 22.75 8.25
CA LYS A 243 -22.25 23.51 6.99
C LYS A 243 -22.40 25.00 7.20
N GLU A 244 -23.30 25.42 8.12
CA GLU A 244 -23.52 26.83 8.43
C GLU A 244 -22.32 27.53 9.08
N LYS A 245 -21.40 26.76 9.63
CA LYS A 245 -20.22 27.27 10.36
C LYS A 245 -18.94 27.32 9.54
N PHE A 246 -18.98 27.03 8.23
CA PHE A 246 -17.93 27.31 7.29
C PHE A 246 -18.04 28.75 6.77
#